data_ec66878fe33806ceff081fdc013b5619
#
_entry.id   ec66878fe33806ceff081fdc013b5619
#
_cell.length_a   1.000
_cell.length_b   1.000
_cell.length_c   1.000
_cell.angle_alpha   90.00
_cell.angle_beta   90.00
_cell.angle_gamma   90.00
#
_symmetry.space_group_name_H-M   'P 1'
#
loop_
_entity.id
_entity.type
_entity.pdbx_description
1 polymer ?
#
loop_
_entity_poly.entity_id
_entity_poly.type
_entity_poly.pdbx_seq_one_letter_code
_entity_poly.pdbx_strand_id
1 'polypeptide(L)'
;RYAGQQAYIQIVDDNTGGWGHINVDQITFSGQAAAPRATDTSVRLVVGGQVVRSATGSNSEVLDWAHFDVSRLVGQTAHIELVDNNTGGWGHISADAFRLSDTPALSALQRAHWVDFGSDDYAAVTYNDAPAGRRIMIGWMNNWNYGGAIPTSPWRSAMTVPRVLSLRSVDGTLQLVQQPVSQLDDLMSGPIADLGNVPVPAGSTPLPAQGEALAVDAVLDAGNATRFGLAVRTGDGQATLIGYDRDNGVLYIDRSQSGDVSFDPSFTGLQQAPLALPSGQLRLKILVDWSSVEVFAQDGQLLLTDQIFPDPSSTGLAAYAVGGNAVLRSLTVYRMGSAWSN
;
A
#
# COMPACT_ATOMS: atom_id res chain seq x y z
N ARG A 1 -19.86 14.57 17.23
CA ARG A 1 -19.13 15.87 17.31
C ARG A 1 -19.88 17.03 16.66
N TYR A 2 -20.80 16.75 15.76
CA TYR A 2 -21.61 17.77 15.04
C TYR A 2 -23.06 17.81 15.51
N ALA A 3 -23.39 17.16 16.62
CA ALA A 3 -24.73 17.22 17.21
C ALA A 3 -25.11 18.68 17.51
N GLY A 4 -26.15 19.18 16.85
CA GLY A 4 -26.64 20.55 16.99
C GLY A 4 -26.11 21.56 15.98
N GLN A 5 -25.30 21.16 15.02
CA GLN A 5 -24.86 22.04 13.91
C GLN A 5 -25.72 21.82 12.65
N GLN A 6 -26.04 22.89 11.95
CA GLN A 6 -26.75 22.81 10.69
C GLN A 6 -25.75 22.62 9.56
N ALA A 7 -25.94 21.56 8.78
CA ALA A 7 -25.25 21.32 7.52
C ALA A 7 -26.29 21.17 6.41
N TYR A 8 -26.00 21.65 5.20
CA TYR A 8 -26.82 21.42 4.03
C TYR A 8 -25.96 20.89 2.88
N ILE A 9 -26.60 20.12 2.02
CA ILE A 9 -26.00 19.58 0.81
C ILE A 9 -26.51 20.41 -0.35
N GLN A 10 -25.59 20.91 -1.16
CA GLN A 10 -25.93 21.59 -2.42
C GLN A 10 -25.53 20.68 -3.58
N ILE A 11 -26.51 20.35 -4.42
CA ILE A 11 -26.31 19.58 -5.63
C ILE A 11 -26.32 20.57 -6.81
N VAL A 12 -25.25 20.60 -7.59
CA VAL A 12 -25.12 21.51 -8.73
C VAL A 12 -24.82 20.70 -9.98
N ASP A 13 -25.68 20.80 -10.97
CA ASP A 13 -25.48 20.28 -12.32
C ASP A 13 -25.41 21.49 -13.28
N ASP A 14 -24.21 21.77 -13.79
CA ASP A 14 -23.96 22.82 -14.79
C ASP A 14 -23.75 22.23 -16.18
N ASN A 15 -24.03 20.94 -16.37
CA ASN A 15 -23.88 20.29 -17.67
C ASN A 15 -25.06 20.59 -18.59
N THR A 16 -24.77 21.00 -19.81
CA THR A 16 -25.75 21.33 -20.87
C THR A 16 -25.85 20.22 -21.93
N GLY A 17 -25.11 19.14 -21.83
CA GLY A 17 -25.11 18.00 -22.75
C GLY A 17 -26.31 17.06 -22.56
N GLY A 18 -26.66 16.28 -23.57
CA GLY A 18 -27.86 15.41 -23.57
C GLY A 18 -27.87 14.26 -22.58
N TRP A 19 -26.76 13.97 -21.90
CA TRP A 19 -26.59 12.97 -20.84
C TRP A 19 -26.02 13.58 -19.55
N GLY A 20 -26.07 14.90 -19.41
CA GLY A 20 -25.71 15.56 -18.18
C GLY A 20 -26.75 15.21 -17.08
N HIS A 21 -26.35 14.42 -16.10
CA HIS A 21 -27.15 14.15 -14.92
C HIS A 21 -26.26 13.84 -13.73
N ILE A 22 -26.77 14.12 -12.55
CA ILE A 22 -26.14 13.79 -11.29
C ILE A 22 -26.94 12.69 -10.60
N ASN A 23 -26.34 11.53 -10.39
CA ASN A 23 -26.88 10.50 -9.53
C ASN A 23 -26.08 10.50 -8.22
N VAL A 24 -26.77 10.69 -7.09
CA VAL A 24 -26.11 10.90 -5.79
C VAL A 24 -26.47 9.80 -4.82
N ASP A 25 -25.50 8.95 -4.42
CA ASP A 25 -25.67 7.92 -3.42
C ASP A 25 -24.49 7.89 -2.42
N GLN A 26 -24.76 7.74 -1.16
CA GLN A 26 -23.88 7.50 0.02
C GLN A 26 -22.58 8.33 0.17
N ILE A 27 -22.61 9.48 0.83
CA ILE A 27 -21.43 10.19 1.35
C ILE A 27 -21.26 9.94 2.84
N THR A 28 -20.05 9.54 3.27
CA THR A 28 -19.71 9.29 4.68
C THR A 28 -18.61 10.23 5.15
N PHE A 29 -18.73 10.77 6.35
CA PHE A 29 -17.72 11.61 6.99
C PHE A 29 -16.96 10.81 8.04
N SER A 30 -15.63 10.85 8.00
CA SER A 30 -14.77 10.15 8.96
C SER A 30 -13.58 10.99 9.41
N GLY A 31 -12.85 10.56 10.43
CA GLY A 31 -11.73 11.27 11.04
C GLY A 31 -10.36 11.09 10.38
N GLN A 32 -10.24 10.74 9.10
CA GLN A 32 -8.93 10.53 8.42
C GLN A 32 -8.68 11.45 7.21
N ALA A 33 -7.41 11.56 6.80
CA ALA A 33 -6.90 12.58 5.87
C ALA A 33 -7.27 12.40 4.39
N ALA A 34 -7.20 13.48 3.65
CA ALA A 34 -7.85 13.71 2.37
C ALA A 34 -7.19 13.06 1.15
N ALA A 35 -8.02 12.66 0.19
CA ALA A 35 -7.65 12.23 -1.15
C ALA A 35 -7.38 13.40 -2.13
N PRO A 36 -6.72 13.15 -3.30
CA PRO A 36 -6.33 14.17 -4.28
C PRO A 36 -7.54 14.85 -4.95
N ARG A 37 -7.29 16.02 -5.47
CA ARG A 37 -8.30 16.88 -6.11
C ARG A 37 -8.70 16.35 -7.49
N ALA A 38 -9.98 16.05 -7.68
CA ALA A 38 -10.58 15.98 -9.01
C ALA A 38 -11.21 17.34 -9.35
N THR A 39 -11.06 17.79 -10.60
CA THR A 39 -11.43 19.15 -11.02
C THR A 39 -12.76 19.20 -11.76
N ASP A 40 -13.12 18.16 -12.48
CA ASP A 40 -14.22 18.20 -13.44
C ASP A 40 -15.51 17.58 -12.90
N THR A 41 -15.44 16.39 -12.31
CA THR A 41 -16.55 15.75 -11.61
C THR A 41 -16.12 15.40 -10.19
N SER A 42 -16.84 15.87 -9.18
CA SER A 42 -16.43 15.64 -7.80
C SER A 42 -17.53 15.93 -6.79
N VAL A 43 -17.45 15.24 -5.67
CA VAL A 43 -18.11 15.63 -4.42
C VAL A 43 -17.11 16.45 -3.60
N ARG A 44 -17.50 17.63 -3.15
CA ARG A 44 -16.64 18.57 -2.44
C ARG A 44 -17.24 18.91 -1.09
N LEU A 45 -16.39 19.01 -0.07
CA LEU A 45 -16.73 19.62 1.21
C LEU A 45 -16.17 21.04 1.21
N VAL A 46 -17.05 22.02 1.43
CA VAL A 46 -16.70 23.44 1.36
C VAL A 46 -16.88 24.08 2.72
N VAL A 47 -15.86 24.79 3.19
CA VAL A 47 -15.85 25.57 4.43
C VAL A 47 -15.40 26.97 4.13
N GLY A 48 -16.20 28.00 4.50
CA GLY A 48 -15.87 29.39 4.27
C GLY A 48 -15.64 29.72 2.78
N GLY A 49 -16.32 29.03 1.85
CA GLY A 49 -16.17 29.20 0.42
C GLY A 49 -14.91 28.51 -0.17
N GLN A 50 -14.17 27.75 0.63
CA GLN A 50 -12.98 27.01 0.19
C GLN A 50 -13.25 25.50 0.18
N VAL A 51 -12.84 24.80 -0.90
CA VAL A 51 -12.88 23.35 -0.98
C VAL A 51 -11.81 22.77 -0.04
N VAL A 52 -12.24 22.13 1.02
CA VAL A 52 -11.35 21.55 2.04
C VAL A 52 -11.15 20.04 1.87
N ARG A 53 -12.10 19.36 1.20
CA ARG A 53 -12.02 17.94 0.84
C ARG A 53 -12.69 17.74 -0.50
N SER A 54 -12.23 16.73 -1.24
CA SER A 54 -12.81 16.39 -2.55
C SER A 54 -12.65 14.89 -2.80
N ALA A 55 -13.64 14.28 -3.42
CA ALA A 55 -13.59 12.93 -3.94
C ALA A 55 -14.20 12.88 -5.34
N THR A 56 -13.71 11.97 -6.16
CA THR A 56 -14.26 11.68 -7.50
C THR A 56 -14.56 10.18 -7.62
N GLY A 57 -15.31 9.80 -8.64
CA GLY A 57 -15.57 8.41 -8.96
C GLY A 57 -14.36 7.70 -9.58
N SER A 58 -14.48 6.39 -9.73
CA SER A 58 -13.49 5.50 -10.31
C SER A 58 -13.74 5.16 -11.79
N ASN A 59 -14.48 6.01 -12.50
CA ASN A 59 -14.92 5.77 -13.88
C ASN A 59 -15.76 4.48 -14.01
N SER A 60 -16.69 4.28 -13.08
CA SER A 60 -17.56 3.11 -12.96
C SER A 60 -18.95 3.54 -12.51
N GLU A 61 -20.00 2.88 -13.04
CA GLU A 61 -21.39 3.04 -12.59
C GLU A 61 -21.64 2.35 -11.23
N VAL A 62 -20.68 1.55 -10.74
CA VAL A 62 -20.78 0.92 -9.43
C VAL A 62 -20.32 1.89 -8.37
N LEU A 63 -21.24 2.31 -7.50
CA LEU A 63 -20.94 3.20 -6.38
C LEU A 63 -20.06 2.49 -5.34
N ASP A 64 -19.10 3.23 -4.82
CA ASP A 64 -18.21 2.79 -3.76
C ASP A 64 -18.01 3.89 -2.72
N TRP A 65 -17.60 3.49 -1.52
CA TRP A 65 -17.41 4.41 -0.42
C TRP A 65 -16.16 5.28 -0.62
N ALA A 66 -16.36 6.59 -0.42
CA ALA A 66 -15.28 7.53 -0.17
C ALA A 66 -15.49 8.19 1.19
N HIS A 67 -14.43 8.58 1.89
CA HIS A 67 -14.54 9.24 3.17
C HIS A 67 -13.73 10.53 3.23
N PHE A 68 -14.22 11.49 4.02
CA PHE A 68 -13.56 12.76 4.29
C PHE A 68 -13.18 12.85 5.76
N ASP A 69 -11.88 13.02 6.07
CA ASP A 69 -11.47 13.41 7.41
C ASP A 69 -11.92 14.84 7.71
N VAL A 70 -12.80 14.97 8.67
CA VAL A 70 -13.34 16.24 9.14
C VAL A 70 -12.94 16.55 10.60
N SER A 71 -12.02 15.79 11.18
CA SER A 71 -11.59 15.93 12.58
C SER A 71 -11.06 17.34 12.92
N ARG A 72 -10.39 17.99 11.96
CA ARG A 72 -9.86 19.35 12.08
C ARG A 72 -10.86 20.45 11.75
N LEU A 73 -12.07 20.10 11.34
CA LEU A 73 -13.13 21.04 10.95
C LEU A 73 -14.20 21.21 12.03
N VAL A 74 -13.96 20.69 13.23
CA VAL A 74 -14.87 20.78 14.38
C VAL A 74 -15.20 22.24 14.68
N GLY A 75 -16.50 22.55 14.79
CA GLY A 75 -17.00 23.91 15.06
C GLY A 75 -17.14 24.80 13.83
N GLN A 76 -16.77 24.33 12.65
CA GLN A 76 -16.94 25.06 11.40
C GLN A 76 -18.26 24.67 10.71
N THR A 77 -18.87 25.63 10.01
CA THR A 77 -19.99 25.35 9.11
C THR A 77 -19.46 24.92 7.76
N ALA A 78 -19.93 23.77 7.28
CA ALA A 78 -19.55 23.23 5.99
C ALA A 78 -20.81 22.91 5.16
N HIS A 79 -20.68 22.91 3.85
CA HIS A 79 -21.65 22.34 2.93
C HIS A 79 -20.96 21.40 1.93
N ILE A 80 -21.76 20.52 1.35
CA ILE A 80 -21.32 19.59 0.31
C ILE A 80 -21.78 20.15 -1.04
N GLU A 81 -20.85 20.17 -1.99
CA GLU A 81 -21.11 20.45 -3.39
C GLU A 81 -20.88 19.19 -4.21
N LEU A 82 -21.84 18.87 -5.08
CA LEU A 82 -21.68 17.92 -6.15
C LEU A 82 -21.43 18.73 -7.42
N VAL A 83 -20.32 18.48 -8.05
CA VAL A 83 -19.85 19.27 -9.21
C VAL A 83 -19.66 18.35 -10.38
N ASP A 84 -20.32 18.69 -11.48
CA ASP A 84 -20.09 18.12 -12.79
C ASP A 84 -19.80 19.27 -13.75
N ASN A 85 -18.52 19.42 -14.12
CA ASN A 85 -18.06 20.38 -15.14
C ASN A 85 -17.55 19.64 -16.39
N ASN A 86 -17.80 18.35 -16.49
CA ASN A 86 -17.34 17.57 -17.63
C ASN A 86 -18.34 17.69 -18.79
N THR A 87 -17.84 18.11 -19.94
CA THR A 87 -18.62 18.26 -21.17
C THR A 87 -18.52 17.04 -22.11
N GLY A 88 -17.83 16.00 -21.70
CA GLY A 88 -17.71 14.74 -22.45
C GLY A 88 -18.97 13.88 -22.37
N GLY A 89 -19.18 12.99 -23.31
CA GLY A 89 -20.39 12.15 -23.41
C GLY A 89 -20.64 11.17 -22.25
N TRP A 90 -19.68 11.00 -21.34
CA TRP A 90 -19.76 10.18 -20.12
C TRP A 90 -19.37 10.95 -18.86
N GLY A 91 -19.30 12.28 -18.95
CA GLY A 91 -19.00 13.13 -17.80
C GLY A 91 -20.20 13.23 -16.88
N HIS A 92 -20.22 12.47 -15.79
CA HIS A 92 -21.19 12.62 -14.72
C HIS A 92 -20.60 12.11 -13.40
N ILE A 93 -21.21 12.48 -12.29
CA ILE A 93 -20.91 11.92 -10.98
C ILE A 93 -22.17 11.37 -10.35
N SER A 94 -22.08 10.13 -9.86
CA SER A 94 -23.12 9.48 -9.06
C SER A 94 -22.70 9.47 -7.61
N ALA A 95 -23.52 9.97 -6.72
CA ALA A 95 -23.26 9.99 -5.28
C ALA A 95 -24.53 9.78 -4.47
N ASP A 96 -24.48 8.89 -3.43
CA ASP A 96 -25.61 8.57 -2.56
C ASP A 96 -25.16 8.41 -1.09
N ALA A 97 -26.10 8.38 -0.16
CA ALA A 97 -25.97 8.07 1.27
C ALA A 97 -24.85 8.81 2.03
N PHE A 98 -24.98 10.10 2.18
CA PHE A 98 -24.11 10.90 3.03
C PHE A 98 -24.29 10.54 4.51
N ARG A 99 -23.21 10.11 5.18
CA ARG A 99 -23.21 9.70 6.59
C ARG A 99 -22.14 10.42 7.39
N LEU A 100 -22.46 10.75 8.63
CA LEU A 100 -21.49 11.16 9.64
C LEU A 100 -21.14 9.93 10.48
N SER A 101 -19.86 9.64 10.64
CA SER A 101 -19.36 8.48 11.38
C SER A 101 -18.06 8.82 12.08
N ASP A 102 -17.81 8.18 13.21
CA ASP A 102 -16.51 8.23 13.91
C ASP A 102 -15.47 7.25 13.32
N THR A 103 -15.89 6.40 12.38
CA THR A 103 -15.05 5.46 11.67
C THR A 103 -15.14 5.68 10.16
N PRO A 104 -14.00 5.58 9.41
CA PRO A 104 -14.03 5.70 7.98
C PRO A 104 -14.84 4.57 7.34
N ALA A 105 -15.62 4.90 6.30
CA ALA A 105 -16.14 3.88 5.43
C ALA A 105 -15.02 3.40 4.49
N LEU A 106 -14.88 2.09 4.39
CA LEU A 106 -13.90 1.46 3.49
C LEU A 106 -14.52 1.25 2.11
N SER A 107 -13.78 1.59 1.06
CA SER A 107 -14.14 1.26 -0.32
C SER A 107 -14.18 -0.25 -0.55
N ALA A 108 -14.78 -0.70 -1.66
CA ALA A 108 -14.77 -2.10 -2.05
C ALA A 108 -13.33 -2.62 -2.20
N LEU A 109 -12.44 -1.80 -2.74
CA LEU A 109 -11.02 -2.09 -2.84
C LEU A 109 -10.38 -2.29 -1.46
N GLN A 110 -10.68 -1.43 -0.51
CA GLN A 110 -10.15 -1.55 0.87
C GLN A 110 -10.77 -2.71 1.65
N ARG A 111 -11.99 -3.14 1.29
CA ARG A 111 -12.67 -4.29 1.90
C ARG A 111 -12.36 -5.61 1.21
N ALA A 112 -11.81 -5.57 0.02
CA ALA A 112 -11.48 -6.79 -0.72
C ALA A 112 -10.38 -7.58 0.02
N HIS A 113 -10.51 -8.88 0.04
CA HIS A 113 -9.46 -9.79 0.49
C HIS A 113 -8.47 -10.00 -0.66
N TRP A 114 -7.65 -8.99 -0.89
CA TRP A 114 -6.63 -9.04 -1.94
C TRP A 114 -5.62 -10.14 -1.64
N VAL A 115 -5.21 -10.83 -2.69
CA VAL A 115 -4.11 -11.78 -2.64
C VAL A 115 -2.78 -11.05 -2.41
N ASP A 116 -2.63 -9.88 -3.03
CA ASP A 116 -1.49 -9.00 -2.90
C ASP A 116 -1.95 -7.55 -3.03
N PHE A 117 -1.37 -6.65 -2.25
CA PHE A 117 -1.67 -5.22 -2.25
C PHE A 117 -0.62 -4.39 -2.99
N GLY A 118 0.46 -5.00 -3.44
CA GLY A 118 1.44 -4.37 -4.31
C GLY A 118 0.91 -4.17 -5.72
N SER A 119 1.66 -3.43 -6.51
CA SER A 119 1.28 -3.14 -7.90
C SER A 119 1.66 -4.27 -8.88
N ASP A 120 2.55 -5.17 -8.48
CA ASP A 120 3.25 -6.06 -9.41
C ASP A 120 3.06 -7.55 -9.09
N ASP A 121 1.85 -7.97 -8.74
CA ASP A 121 1.42 -9.37 -8.73
C ASP A 121 0.14 -9.50 -9.55
N TYR A 122 0.24 -9.90 -10.80
CA TYR A 122 -0.88 -9.98 -11.72
C TYR A 122 -1.09 -11.40 -12.25
N ALA A 123 -2.36 -11.73 -12.55
CA ALA A 123 -2.79 -12.99 -13.16
C ALA A 123 -2.23 -14.23 -12.42
N ALA A 124 -2.12 -14.18 -11.11
CA ALA A 124 -1.61 -15.26 -10.30
C ALA A 124 -2.44 -16.54 -10.48
N VAL A 125 -1.75 -17.66 -10.61
CA VAL A 125 -2.36 -18.99 -10.79
C VAL A 125 -1.81 -19.98 -9.77
N THR A 126 -2.58 -21.02 -9.47
CA THR A 126 -2.11 -22.09 -8.58
C THR A 126 -1.75 -23.33 -9.38
N TYR A 127 -0.69 -24.03 -8.94
CA TYR A 127 -0.32 -25.32 -9.51
C TYR A 127 -1.36 -26.39 -9.16
N ASN A 128 -1.68 -27.25 -10.13
CA ASN A 128 -2.41 -28.48 -9.89
C ASN A 128 -1.46 -29.55 -9.34
N ASP A 129 -1.99 -30.43 -8.52
CA ASP A 129 -1.31 -31.64 -8.01
C ASP A 129 0.04 -31.36 -7.35
N ALA A 130 0.18 -30.21 -6.68
CA ALA A 130 1.40 -29.90 -5.95
C ALA A 130 1.65 -30.93 -4.82
N PRO A 131 2.92 -31.34 -4.59
CA PRO A 131 3.26 -32.36 -3.61
C PRO A 131 2.72 -32.04 -2.20
N ALA A 132 2.37 -33.08 -1.45
CA ALA A 132 1.82 -33.01 -0.10
C ALA A 132 0.50 -32.21 0.03
N GLY A 133 -0.30 -32.16 -1.03
CA GLY A 133 -1.59 -31.47 -1.03
C GLY A 133 -1.49 -29.94 -0.84
N ARG A 134 -0.29 -29.37 -1.02
CA ARG A 134 -0.09 -27.93 -0.93
C ARG A 134 -0.83 -27.19 -2.04
N ARG A 135 -1.32 -26.00 -1.74
CA ARG A 135 -1.76 -25.03 -2.76
C ARG A 135 -0.64 -24.03 -2.96
N ILE A 136 0.05 -24.12 -4.10
CA ILE A 136 1.17 -23.22 -4.43
C ILE A 136 0.70 -22.28 -5.53
N MET A 137 0.91 -20.99 -5.33
CA MET A 137 0.57 -19.92 -6.27
C MET A 137 1.84 -19.24 -6.77
N ILE A 138 1.79 -18.77 -8.01
CA ILE A 138 2.81 -17.91 -8.62
C ILE A 138 2.10 -16.88 -9.50
N GLY A 139 2.56 -15.63 -9.48
CA GLY A 139 2.02 -14.54 -10.26
C GLY A 139 3.02 -13.95 -11.25
N TRP A 140 2.53 -13.20 -12.20
CA TRP A 140 3.36 -12.38 -13.07
C TRP A 140 3.74 -11.10 -12.32
N MET A 141 5.05 -10.94 -12.06
CA MET A 141 5.60 -9.75 -11.40
C MET A 141 5.75 -8.63 -12.41
N ASN A 142 4.69 -7.93 -12.65
CA ASN A 142 4.64 -6.74 -13.49
C ASN A 142 3.22 -6.13 -13.45
N ASN A 143 3.04 -5.03 -14.19
CA ASN A 143 1.78 -4.30 -14.29
C ASN A 143 1.51 -3.89 -15.74
N TRP A 144 0.29 -4.08 -16.23
CA TRP A 144 -0.10 -3.72 -17.59
C TRP A 144 0.03 -2.22 -17.89
N ASN A 145 -0.07 -1.36 -16.86
CA ASN A 145 0.01 0.07 -17.05
C ASN A 145 1.39 0.53 -17.54
N TYR A 146 2.47 -0.17 -17.13
CA TYR A 146 3.86 0.22 -17.44
C TYR A 146 4.78 -0.92 -17.86
N GLY A 147 4.28 -2.16 -17.91
CA GLY A 147 5.12 -3.34 -18.09
C GLY A 147 5.95 -3.34 -19.38
N GLY A 148 5.48 -2.66 -20.43
CA GLY A 148 6.23 -2.49 -21.67
C GLY A 148 7.38 -1.49 -21.58
N ALA A 149 7.36 -0.59 -20.58
CA ALA A 149 8.29 0.52 -20.42
C ALA A 149 9.34 0.29 -19.32
N ILE A 150 9.27 -0.80 -18.54
CA ILE A 150 10.21 -1.05 -17.44
C ILE A 150 11.66 -0.96 -17.90
N PRO A 151 12.57 -0.36 -17.11
CA PRO A 151 13.95 -0.05 -17.51
C PRO A 151 14.88 -1.26 -17.40
N THR A 152 14.46 -2.42 -17.89
CA THR A 152 15.24 -3.65 -17.91
C THR A 152 15.61 -4.07 -19.33
N SER A 153 16.77 -4.70 -19.52
CA SER A 153 17.26 -5.18 -20.81
C SER A 153 18.21 -6.37 -20.60
N PRO A 154 18.11 -7.44 -21.41
CA PRO A 154 17.19 -7.68 -22.53
C PRO A 154 15.81 -8.21 -22.08
N TRP A 155 15.63 -8.55 -20.79
CA TRP A 155 14.42 -9.15 -20.25
C TRP A 155 13.36 -8.11 -19.89
N ARG A 156 12.12 -8.54 -19.82
CA ARG A 156 10.95 -7.78 -19.35
C ARG A 156 10.17 -8.62 -18.38
N SER A 157 9.85 -8.07 -17.20
CA SER A 157 9.13 -8.72 -16.10
C SER A 157 9.81 -9.95 -15.48
N ALA A 158 9.24 -10.43 -14.40
CA ALA A 158 9.64 -11.62 -13.68
C ALA A 158 8.41 -12.41 -13.23
N MET A 159 8.60 -13.48 -12.49
CA MET A 159 7.55 -14.14 -11.72
C MET A 159 7.75 -13.82 -10.24
N THR A 160 6.67 -13.76 -9.46
CA THR A 160 6.75 -13.71 -8.00
C THR A 160 7.40 -14.98 -7.47
N VAL A 161 7.92 -14.97 -6.25
CA VAL A 161 8.31 -16.24 -5.62
C VAL A 161 7.08 -17.13 -5.47
N PRO A 162 7.22 -18.46 -5.64
CA PRO A 162 6.12 -19.38 -5.37
C PRO A 162 5.70 -19.31 -3.90
N ARG A 163 4.37 -19.23 -3.66
CA ARG A 163 3.77 -19.03 -2.33
C ARG A 163 2.86 -20.19 -1.97
N VAL A 164 3.02 -20.73 -0.77
CA VAL A 164 2.08 -21.70 -0.21
C VAL A 164 0.90 -20.96 0.38
N LEU A 165 -0.29 -21.27 -0.09
CA LEU A 165 -1.56 -20.71 0.39
C LEU A 165 -2.12 -21.60 1.51
N SER A 166 -2.58 -20.98 2.59
CA SER A 166 -3.29 -21.65 3.66
C SER A 166 -4.42 -20.78 4.22
N LEU A 167 -5.41 -21.40 4.82
CA LEU A 167 -6.45 -20.68 5.57
C LEU A 167 -6.15 -20.80 7.06
N ARG A 168 -6.15 -19.66 7.76
CA ARG A 168 -5.98 -19.60 9.21
C ARG A 168 -7.09 -18.79 9.85
N SER A 169 -7.49 -19.18 11.07
CA SER A 169 -8.35 -18.31 11.88
C SER A 169 -7.48 -17.26 12.57
N VAL A 170 -7.72 -16.00 12.24
CA VAL A 170 -7.08 -14.83 12.86
C VAL A 170 -8.19 -14.01 13.51
N ASP A 171 -8.13 -13.83 14.82
CA ASP A 171 -9.15 -13.14 15.63
C ASP A 171 -10.59 -13.62 15.33
N GLY A 172 -10.75 -14.93 15.13
CA GLY A 172 -12.03 -15.57 14.85
C GLY A 172 -12.52 -15.47 13.40
N THR A 173 -11.78 -14.78 12.53
CA THR A 173 -12.09 -14.67 11.10
C THR A 173 -11.15 -15.55 10.28
N LEU A 174 -11.71 -16.26 9.29
CA LEU A 174 -10.92 -17.08 8.38
C LEU A 174 -10.23 -16.18 7.35
N GLN A 175 -8.89 -16.22 7.32
CA GLN A 175 -8.06 -15.42 6.43
C GLN A 175 -7.17 -16.29 5.56
N LEU A 176 -6.93 -15.86 4.33
CA LEU A 176 -5.90 -16.41 3.47
C LEU A 176 -4.53 -15.94 3.99
N VAL A 177 -3.66 -16.89 4.24
CA VAL A 177 -2.26 -16.65 4.65
C VAL A 177 -1.33 -17.25 3.62
N GLN A 178 -0.29 -16.52 3.26
CA GLN A 178 0.64 -16.90 2.23
C GLN A 178 2.08 -16.87 2.78
N GLN A 179 2.83 -17.90 2.46
CA GLN A 179 4.24 -18.00 2.84
C GLN A 179 5.08 -18.35 1.60
N PRO A 180 6.29 -17.84 1.45
CA PRO A 180 7.21 -18.35 0.45
C PRO A 180 7.36 -19.88 0.59
N VAL A 181 7.56 -20.57 -0.51
CA VAL A 181 7.87 -22.02 -0.45
C VAL A 181 9.18 -22.24 0.30
N SER A 182 9.24 -23.28 1.13
CA SER A 182 10.44 -23.58 1.94
C SER A 182 11.69 -23.89 1.12
N GLN A 183 11.53 -24.26 -0.15
CA GLN A 183 12.66 -24.47 -1.06
C GLN A 183 13.51 -23.20 -1.29
N LEU A 184 12.96 -22.01 -1.01
CA LEU A 184 13.77 -20.77 -1.02
C LEU A 184 14.83 -20.75 0.08
N ASP A 185 14.61 -21.48 1.17
CA ASP A 185 15.60 -21.58 2.24
C ASP A 185 16.89 -22.27 1.77
N ASP A 186 16.81 -23.15 0.76
CA ASP A 186 17.97 -23.81 0.14
C ASP A 186 18.87 -22.82 -0.62
N LEU A 187 18.34 -21.64 -0.97
CA LEU A 187 19.10 -20.56 -1.63
C LEU A 187 19.76 -19.61 -0.61
N MET A 188 19.42 -19.71 0.66
CA MET A 188 19.98 -18.85 1.70
C MET A 188 21.36 -19.34 2.13
N SER A 189 22.30 -18.42 2.18
CA SER A 189 23.56 -18.65 2.90
C SER A 189 23.33 -18.59 4.40
N GLY A 190 24.35 -18.84 5.22
CA GLY A 190 24.29 -18.49 6.65
C GLY A 190 23.97 -17.00 6.85
N PRO A 191 23.43 -16.61 8.01
CA PRO A 191 23.03 -15.22 8.26
C PRO A 191 24.24 -14.28 8.17
N ILE A 192 24.08 -13.17 7.44
CA ILE A 192 25.08 -12.10 7.30
C ILE A 192 24.88 -10.99 8.34
N ALA A 193 23.72 -10.93 8.99
CA ALA A 193 23.45 -10.16 10.19
C ALA A 193 22.41 -10.89 11.05
N ASP A 194 22.61 -10.83 12.36
CA ASP A 194 21.68 -11.33 13.37
C ASP A 194 21.71 -10.36 14.55
N LEU A 195 20.66 -9.56 14.72
CA LEU A 195 20.61 -8.46 15.68
C LEU A 195 19.36 -8.54 16.55
N GLY A 196 19.50 -8.08 17.79
CA GLY A 196 18.37 -7.98 18.72
C GLY A 196 18.35 -6.67 19.48
N ASN A 197 17.16 -6.12 19.69
CA ASN A 197 16.90 -4.92 20.49
C ASN A 197 17.73 -3.70 20.08
N VAL A 198 17.79 -3.39 18.79
CA VAL A 198 18.45 -2.21 18.27
C VAL A 198 17.53 -0.99 18.42
N PRO A 199 17.94 0.06 19.17
CA PRO A 199 17.21 1.32 19.18
C PRO A 199 17.20 1.96 17.78
N VAL A 200 16.04 2.44 17.37
CA VAL A 200 15.87 3.17 16.10
C VAL A 200 15.36 4.58 16.43
N PRO A 201 16.26 5.54 16.65
CA PRO A 201 15.89 6.93 16.86
C PRO A 201 15.23 7.51 15.61
N ALA A 202 14.58 8.67 15.79
CA ALA A 202 14.01 9.40 14.64
C ALA A 202 15.10 9.65 13.58
N GLY A 203 14.78 9.30 12.33
CA GLY A 203 15.69 9.30 11.19
C GLY A 203 16.02 7.88 10.71
N SER A 204 17.17 7.73 10.06
CA SER A 204 17.66 6.45 9.51
C SER A 204 18.79 5.90 10.37
N THR A 205 18.74 4.62 10.66
CA THR A 205 19.76 3.84 11.39
C THR A 205 20.31 2.77 10.46
N PRO A 206 21.53 2.92 9.90
CA PRO A 206 22.15 1.91 9.06
C PRO A 206 22.32 0.58 9.80
N LEU A 207 22.13 -0.52 9.09
CA LEU A 207 22.29 -1.88 9.61
C LEU A 207 23.50 -2.56 8.96
N PRO A 208 24.18 -3.48 9.67
CA PRO A 208 25.43 -4.09 9.20
C PRO A 208 25.18 -5.23 8.20
N ALA A 209 24.33 -4.99 7.19
CA ALA A 209 24.05 -5.93 6.10
C ALA A 209 23.90 -5.17 4.80
N GLN A 210 24.35 -5.79 3.71
CA GLN A 210 24.21 -5.22 2.38
C GLN A 210 24.14 -6.34 1.33
N GLY A 211 23.45 -6.08 0.25
CA GLY A 211 23.32 -6.98 -0.89
C GLY A 211 22.21 -6.58 -1.83
N GLU A 212 22.23 -7.12 -3.04
CA GLU A 212 21.17 -6.92 -4.03
C GLU A 212 20.08 -7.96 -3.89
N ALA A 213 20.42 -9.19 -3.46
CA ALA A 213 19.49 -10.28 -3.24
C ALA A 213 19.56 -10.74 -1.77
N LEU A 214 18.51 -10.43 -1.00
CA LEU A 214 18.45 -10.66 0.44
C LEU A 214 17.12 -11.28 0.84
N ALA A 215 17.15 -12.14 1.88
CA ALA A 215 15.99 -12.47 2.68
C ALA A 215 16.16 -11.82 4.06
N VAL A 216 15.15 -11.07 4.49
CA VAL A 216 15.17 -10.31 5.75
C VAL A 216 13.98 -10.73 6.60
N ASP A 217 14.24 -11.26 7.78
CA ASP A 217 13.24 -11.49 8.82
C ASP A 217 13.41 -10.44 9.90
N ALA A 218 12.35 -9.68 10.20
CA ALA A 218 12.41 -8.58 11.16
C ALA A 218 11.16 -8.50 12.04
N VAL A 219 11.36 -8.08 13.28
CA VAL A 219 10.29 -7.69 14.20
C VAL A 219 10.61 -6.28 14.74
N LEU A 220 9.67 -5.36 14.56
CA LEU A 220 9.81 -3.97 15.01
C LEU A 220 8.68 -3.63 15.99
N ASP A 221 9.02 -2.86 17.02
CA ASP A 221 8.07 -2.18 17.90
C ASP A 221 8.01 -0.70 17.53
N ALA A 222 6.82 -0.17 17.46
CA ALA A 222 6.58 1.22 17.13
C ALA A 222 7.19 2.21 18.15
N GLY A 223 7.34 1.82 19.40
CA GLY A 223 7.68 2.77 20.47
C GLY A 223 6.69 3.95 20.46
N ASN A 224 7.22 5.16 20.27
CA ASN A 224 6.42 6.37 20.09
C ASN A 224 6.49 6.94 18.65
N ALA A 225 7.12 6.24 17.71
CA ALA A 225 7.17 6.65 16.31
C ALA A 225 5.77 6.63 15.67
N THR A 226 5.50 7.59 14.78
CA THR A 226 4.28 7.62 13.95
C THR A 226 4.44 6.73 12.71
N ARG A 227 5.66 6.67 12.13
CA ARG A 227 6.03 5.73 11.08
C ARG A 227 7.35 5.05 11.41
N PHE A 228 7.47 3.77 11.05
CA PHE A 228 8.69 3.01 11.30
C PHE A 228 8.77 1.79 10.37
N GLY A 229 9.98 1.32 10.11
CA GLY A 229 10.18 0.18 9.21
C GLY A 229 11.63 -0.03 8.83
N LEU A 230 11.81 -0.68 7.67
CA LEU A 230 13.10 -0.93 7.05
C LEU A 230 13.21 -0.19 5.72
N ALA A 231 14.40 0.25 5.40
CA ALA A 231 14.79 0.76 4.10
C ALA A 231 15.76 -0.24 3.47
N VAL A 232 15.40 -0.77 2.30
CA VAL A 232 16.23 -1.70 1.54
C VAL A 232 16.77 -1.01 0.29
N ARG A 233 17.82 -1.58 -0.31
CA ARG A 233 18.47 -1.03 -1.51
C ARG A 233 18.85 0.45 -1.31
N THR A 234 19.38 0.77 -0.11
CA THR A 234 19.83 2.13 0.20
C THR A 234 21.22 2.41 -0.40
N GLY A 235 21.39 3.61 -0.96
CA GLY A 235 22.67 4.10 -1.53
C GLY A 235 22.41 5.28 -2.45
N ASP A 236 23.37 6.20 -2.54
CA ASP A 236 23.39 7.34 -3.46
C ASP A 236 22.06 8.14 -3.53
N GLY A 237 21.40 8.31 -2.38
CA GLY A 237 20.11 8.98 -2.29
C GLY A 237 18.91 8.10 -2.65
N GLN A 238 19.13 6.83 -2.96
CA GLN A 238 18.05 5.87 -3.26
C GLN A 238 17.68 5.06 -2.02
N ALA A 239 16.42 4.67 -1.93
CA ALA A 239 15.88 3.76 -0.93
C ALA A 239 14.49 3.26 -1.32
N THR A 240 14.19 2.01 -1.01
CA THR A 240 12.82 1.49 -0.95
C THR A 240 12.42 1.37 0.51
N LEU A 241 11.40 2.13 0.94
CA LEU A 241 10.93 2.10 2.32
C LEU A 241 9.80 1.09 2.47
N ILE A 242 9.92 0.23 3.46
CA ILE A 242 8.91 -0.77 3.83
C ILE A 242 8.57 -0.52 5.30
N GLY A 243 7.34 -0.10 5.59
CA GLY A 243 7.03 0.31 6.93
C GLY A 243 5.55 0.42 7.26
N TYR A 244 5.30 0.83 8.47
CA TYR A 244 3.98 0.99 9.03
C TYR A 244 3.71 2.44 9.43
N ASP A 245 2.58 2.97 8.97
CA ASP A 245 2.03 4.26 9.39
C ASP A 245 0.95 4.00 10.45
N ARG A 246 1.25 4.38 11.70
CA ARG A 246 0.35 4.17 12.84
C ARG A 246 -0.89 5.05 12.79
N ASP A 247 -0.74 6.26 12.27
CA ASP A 247 -1.83 7.23 12.25
C ASP A 247 -2.91 6.80 11.25
N ASN A 248 -2.49 6.10 10.19
CA ASN A 248 -3.39 5.59 9.15
C ASN A 248 -3.68 4.08 9.28
N GLY A 249 -2.96 3.35 10.12
CA GLY A 249 -3.15 1.90 10.30
C GLY A 249 -2.81 1.09 9.06
N VAL A 250 -1.76 1.49 8.32
CA VAL A 250 -1.39 0.86 7.04
C VAL A 250 0.07 0.39 7.02
N LEU A 251 0.29 -0.78 6.44
CA LEU A 251 1.58 -1.20 5.92
C LEU A 251 1.80 -0.54 4.57
N TYR A 252 3.03 -0.15 4.25
CA TYR A 252 3.34 0.45 2.96
C TYR A 252 4.69 0.02 2.39
N ILE A 253 4.78 0.10 1.06
CA ILE A 253 6.04 0.21 0.32
C ILE A 253 6.04 1.60 -0.32
N ASP A 254 7.09 2.38 -0.07
CA ASP A 254 7.37 3.61 -0.79
C ASP A 254 8.62 3.39 -1.66
N ARG A 255 8.39 3.31 -2.97
CA ARG A 255 9.41 3.12 -3.99
C ARG A 255 9.72 4.40 -4.79
N SER A 256 9.27 5.55 -4.29
CA SER A 256 9.45 6.85 -4.98
C SER A 256 10.92 7.25 -5.16
N GLN A 257 11.81 6.66 -4.37
CA GLN A 257 13.26 6.87 -4.44
C GLN A 257 14.02 5.57 -4.78
N SER A 258 13.37 4.61 -5.42
CA SER A 258 13.93 3.27 -5.69
C SER A 258 14.64 3.19 -7.05
N GLY A 259 15.46 4.20 -7.38
CA GLY A 259 16.23 4.29 -8.59
C GLY A 259 15.48 4.89 -9.77
N ASP A 260 15.49 4.24 -10.95
CA ASP A 260 14.75 4.74 -12.10
C ASP A 260 13.25 4.54 -11.94
N VAL A 261 12.55 5.63 -11.57
CA VAL A 261 11.11 5.67 -11.33
C VAL A 261 10.37 6.57 -12.32
N SER A 262 11.10 7.14 -13.28
CA SER A 262 10.58 8.16 -14.20
C SER A 262 10.20 7.61 -15.58
N PHE A 263 10.39 6.33 -15.82
CA PHE A 263 10.19 5.69 -17.11
C PHE A 263 8.72 5.65 -17.57
N ASP A 264 7.78 5.69 -16.64
CA ASP A 264 6.35 5.73 -16.94
C ASP A 264 5.57 6.50 -15.84
N PRO A 265 4.65 7.42 -16.19
CA PRO A 265 3.89 8.20 -15.21
C PRO A 265 2.90 7.37 -14.38
N SER A 266 2.55 6.15 -14.81
CA SER A 266 1.70 5.24 -14.04
C SER A 266 2.49 4.40 -13.01
N PHE A 267 3.84 4.45 -13.04
CA PHE A 267 4.68 3.85 -12.02
C PHE A 267 4.62 4.65 -10.73
N THR A 268 3.65 4.33 -9.87
CA THR A 268 3.41 5.08 -8.63
C THR A 268 4.38 4.67 -7.51
N GLY A 269 4.80 5.66 -6.70
CA GLY A 269 5.80 5.44 -5.65
C GLY A 269 5.27 4.74 -4.40
N LEU A 270 3.98 4.93 -4.05
CA LEU A 270 3.44 4.49 -2.76
C LEU A 270 2.35 3.43 -2.93
N GLN A 271 2.58 2.25 -2.35
CA GLN A 271 1.60 1.18 -2.19
C GLN A 271 1.23 1.05 -0.71
N GLN A 272 -0.04 0.84 -0.40
CA GLN A 272 -0.52 0.80 0.98
C GLN A 272 -1.60 -0.27 1.16
N ALA A 273 -1.59 -0.90 2.33
CA ALA A 273 -2.59 -1.89 2.72
C ALA A 273 -3.01 -1.71 4.18
N PRO A 274 -4.31 -1.79 4.50
CA PRO A 274 -4.76 -1.76 5.88
C PRO A 274 -4.20 -2.94 6.67
N LEU A 275 -3.58 -2.69 7.80
CA LEU A 275 -3.02 -3.72 8.67
C LEU A 275 -3.25 -3.34 10.13
N ALA A 276 -3.94 -4.19 10.88
CA ALA A 276 -4.05 -4.03 12.32
C ALA A 276 -2.82 -4.62 13.02
N LEU A 277 -2.28 -3.89 14.00
CA LEU A 277 -1.20 -4.36 14.87
C LEU A 277 -1.66 -4.40 16.34
N PRO A 278 -2.47 -5.38 16.75
CA PRO A 278 -3.02 -5.42 18.11
C PRO A 278 -1.93 -5.57 19.19
N SER A 279 -0.81 -6.20 18.86
CA SER A 279 0.35 -6.31 19.75
C SER A 279 1.30 -5.11 19.68
N GLY A 280 1.07 -4.15 18.76
CA GLY A 280 2.00 -3.06 18.46
C GLY A 280 3.29 -3.50 17.76
N GLN A 281 3.40 -4.78 17.38
CA GLN A 281 4.58 -5.34 16.72
C GLN A 281 4.34 -5.58 15.24
N LEU A 282 5.22 -5.05 14.42
CA LEU A 282 5.28 -5.31 12.99
C LEU A 282 6.28 -6.45 12.74
N ARG A 283 5.78 -7.57 12.20
CA ARG A 283 6.61 -8.70 11.73
C ARG A 283 6.68 -8.65 10.22
N LEU A 284 7.89 -8.71 9.70
CA LEU A 284 8.16 -8.66 8.26
C LEU A 284 9.09 -9.81 7.87
N LYS A 285 8.72 -10.53 6.84
CA LYS A 285 9.65 -11.26 5.98
C LYS A 285 9.71 -10.50 4.66
N ILE A 286 10.90 -10.08 4.24
CA ILE A 286 11.10 -9.31 3.02
C ILE A 286 12.08 -10.10 2.14
N LEU A 287 11.68 -10.35 0.90
CA LEU A 287 12.56 -10.84 -0.14
C LEU A 287 12.92 -9.66 -1.04
N VAL A 288 14.20 -9.37 -1.13
CA VAL A 288 14.76 -8.31 -1.98
C VAL A 288 15.50 -9.00 -3.10
N ASP A 289 15.28 -8.56 -4.32
CA ASP A 289 16.06 -8.97 -5.48
C ASP A 289 16.50 -7.73 -6.26
N TRP A 290 17.21 -7.92 -7.36
CA TRP A 290 17.81 -6.86 -8.18
C TRP A 290 16.79 -5.80 -8.58
N SER A 291 15.56 -6.21 -8.88
CA SER A 291 14.49 -5.33 -9.37
C SER A 291 13.14 -5.57 -8.71
N SER A 292 13.11 -6.15 -7.50
CA SER A 292 11.85 -6.41 -6.81
C SER A 292 11.99 -6.45 -5.30
N VAL A 293 10.86 -6.21 -4.65
CA VAL A 293 10.63 -6.49 -3.23
C VAL A 293 9.31 -7.24 -3.07
N GLU A 294 9.33 -8.34 -2.30
CA GLU A 294 8.14 -9.06 -1.87
C GLU A 294 8.08 -9.04 -0.34
N VAL A 295 7.01 -8.44 0.20
CA VAL A 295 6.83 -8.23 1.64
C VAL A 295 5.71 -9.11 2.15
N PHE A 296 6.02 -9.98 3.10
CA PHE A 296 5.11 -10.84 3.82
C PHE A 296 4.99 -10.32 5.25
N ALA A 297 3.90 -9.66 5.57
CA ALA A 297 3.69 -9.09 6.89
C ALA A 297 2.81 -9.99 7.77
N GLN A 298 3.03 -9.92 9.09
CA GLN A 298 2.28 -10.65 10.11
C GLN A 298 2.13 -12.14 9.77
N ASP A 299 3.27 -12.78 9.52
CA ASP A 299 3.34 -14.21 9.16
C ASP A 299 2.53 -14.55 7.89
N GLY A 300 2.53 -13.63 6.90
CA GLY A 300 1.88 -13.79 5.61
C GLY A 300 0.38 -13.50 5.57
N GLN A 301 -0.13 -12.78 6.56
CA GLN A 301 -1.52 -12.33 6.56
C GLN A 301 -1.77 -11.20 5.55
N LEU A 302 -0.74 -10.44 5.22
CA LEU A 302 -0.79 -9.36 4.25
C LEU A 302 0.49 -9.34 3.43
N LEU A 303 0.32 -9.15 2.12
CA LEU A 303 1.41 -9.12 1.15
C LEU A 303 1.40 -7.84 0.32
N LEU A 304 2.62 -7.39 -0.01
CA LEU A 304 2.89 -6.33 -0.96
C LEU A 304 4.05 -6.78 -1.88
N THR A 305 3.82 -6.77 -3.18
CA THR A 305 4.82 -7.12 -4.20
C THR A 305 5.00 -5.97 -5.16
N ASP A 306 6.20 -5.45 -5.25
CA ASP A 306 6.54 -4.31 -6.10
C ASP A 306 7.86 -4.50 -6.84
N GLN A 307 7.88 -4.08 -8.11
CA GLN A 307 9.14 -3.88 -8.84
C GLN A 307 9.81 -2.58 -8.37
N ILE A 308 11.13 -2.61 -8.37
CA ILE A 308 12.01 -1.48 -8.05
C ILE A 308 13.19 -1.49 -9.03
N PHE A 309 13.80 -0.34 -9.30
CA PHE A 309 14.91 -0.27 -10.28
C PHE A 309 16.10 0.54 -9.74
N PRO A 310 16.62 0.17 -8.53
CA PRO A 310 17.74 0.85 -7.93
C PRO A 310 19.04 0.58 -8.70
N ASP A 311 19.98 1.52 -8.57
CA ASP A 311 21.33 1.29 -9.07
C ASP A 311 21.99 0.07 -8.40
N PRO A 312 22.85 -0.67 -9.09
CA PRO A 312 23.57 -1.81 -8.51
C PRO A 312 24.41 -1.45 -7.28
N SER A 313 24.87 -0.19 -7.16
CA SER A 313 25.60 0.32 -5.99
C SER A 313 24.72 0.50 -4.75
N SER A 314 23.40 0.60 -4.91
CA SER A 314 22.42 0.75 -3.81
C SER A 314 22.16 -0.61 -3.16
N THR A 315 23.04 -1.04 -2.27
CA THR A 315 23.00 -2.37 -1.63
C THR A 315 22.70 -2.32 -0.13
N GLY A 316 22.59 -1.14 0.46
CA GLY A 316 22.46 -0.95 1.88
C GLY A 316 21.09 -1.34 2.47
N LEU A 317 21.10 -1.58 3.77
CA LEU A 317 19.93 -1.84 4.62
C LEU A 317 19.94 -0.88 5.80
N ALA A 318 18.80 -0.30 6.15
CA ALA A 318 18.64 0.53 7.33
C ALA A 318 17.27 0.29 8.00
N ALA A 319 17.19 0.57 9.29
CA ALA A 319 15.92 0.78 9.97
C ALA A 319 15.61 2.29 10.03
N TYR A 320 14.34 2.67 10.10
CA TYR A 320 13.98 4.08 10.23
C TYR A 320 12.78 4.30 11.16
N ALA A 321 12.70 5.50 11.72
CA ALA A 321 11.57 5.96 12.49
C ALA A 321 11.28 7.44 12.20
N VAL A 322 10.00 7.83 12.23
CA VAL A 322 9.53 9.19 12.02
C VAL A 322 8.59 9.57 13.15
N GLY A 323 8.65 10.82 13.63
CA GLY A 323 7.77 11.34 14.66
C GLY A 323 8.00 10.76 16.06
N GLY A 324 9.09 10.03 16.24
CA GLY A 324 9.48 9.39 17.50
C GLY A 324 10.51 8.29 17.27
N ASN A 325 10.70 7.45 18.27
CA ASN A 325 11.67 6.35 18.24
C ASN A 325 10.95 5.02 18.15
N ALA A 326 11.53 4.06 17.43
CA ALA A 326 11.11 2.68 17.35
C ALA A 326 12.18 1.74 17.95
N VAL A 327 11.90 0.46 17.99
CA VAL A 327 12.87 -0.58 18.36
C VAL A 327 12.82 -1.71 17.38
N LEU A 328 13.93 -2.06 16.78
CA LEU A 328 14.09 -3.29 16.01
C LEU A 328 14.37 -4.42 17.01
N ARG A 329 13.34 -5.24 17.29
CA ARG A 329 13.40 -6.30 18.30
C ARG A 329 14.27 -7.46 17.88
N SER A 330 14.16 -7.83 16.61
CA SER A 330 15.02 -8.83 15.99
C SER A 330 15.17 -8.54 14.50
N LEU A 331 16.31 -8.90 13.97
CA LEU A 331 16.63 -8.88 12.56
C LEU A 331 17.54 -10.04 12.25
N THR A 332 17.16 -10.86 11.26
CA THR A 332 18.06 -11.83 10.65
C THR A 332 18.08 -11.57 9.15
N VAL A 333 19.27 -11.45 8.58
CA VAL A 333 19.46 -11.18 7.15
C VAL A 333 20.27 -12.30 6.55
N TYR A 334 19.78 -12.84 5.44
CA TYR A 334 20.46 -13.86 4.64
C TYR A 334 20.76 -13.31 3.26
N ARG A 335 21.89 -13.71 2.70
CA ARG A 335 22.16 -13.50 1.27
C ARG A 335 21.49 -14.62 0.48
N MET A 336 20.75 -14.25 -0.56
CA MET A 336 20.10 -15.21 -1.47
C MET A 336 21.05 -15.56 -2.62
N GLY A 337 21.15 -16.84 -2.90
CA GLY A 337 21.82 -17.35 -4.09
C GLY A 337 20.89 -17.37 -5.32
N SER A 338 21.46 -17.66 -6.49
CA SER A 338 20.71 -17.82 -7.73
C SER A 338 19.88 -19.11 -7.71
N ALA A 339 18.63 -19.03 -8.17
CA ALA A 339 17.81 -20.21 -8.44
C ALA A 339 18.26 -20.96 -9.72
N TRP A 340 19.10 -20.33 -10.52
CA TRP A 340 19.66 -20.94 -11.72
C TRP A 340 20.98 -21.62 -11.36
N SER A 341 21.06 -22.93 -11.59
CA SER A 341 22.33 -23.65 -11.54
C SER A 341 23.22 -23.17 -12.68
N ASN A 342 24.46 -22.75 -12.37
CA ASN A 342 25.50 -22.52 -13.36
C ASN A 342 25.92 -23.83 -14.04
#